data_8fcdad2fef425c5ac37223679a94eaa7
#
_entry.id   8fcdad2fef425c5ac37223679a94eaa7
#
_cell.length_a   1.000
_cell.length_b   1.000
_cell.length_c   1.000
_cell.angle_alpha   90.00
_cell.angle_beta   90.00
_cell.angle_gamma   90.00
#
_symmetry.space_group_name_H-M   'P 1'
#
loop_
_entity.id
_entity.type
_entity.pdbx_description
1 polymer ?
#
loop_
_entity_poly.entity_id
_entity_poly.type
_entity_poly.pdbx_seq_one_letter_code
_entity_poly.pdbx_strand_id
1 'polypeptide(L)'
;MQSILFVLAVISSAIVAAANVNIPLGSCQGFAVEASAGVTFDGRLTTLYTGSVGVAPGTSIEGSYLLDDGAVERNSPLANSCTADLKIAYGAASSAACPASNIIVELGGRTLLPGVYCSSDQLKISASTVTLDGNNDPNAQWIFQSATSLTTATTTSFILINGAKEQNVFWALGTSAFIGYSSSFVGNILASSAVTFGHDSAIVGRALAMTAVSFESGSSVTLPASPAPMKKSLRSVKKTARVAVTSTSVPLGSCSTFALEAGSAMNFNGAKTTIHEGSIGISPGSTIQGNYQVVAGSVEVTSTRSNACQADRNIAYNAAASAPCSANNTRTELSGLTLGPGVYCSGGAMTLSAGTLTLDAFGDSNAQWIFQMASTLITSPYTSFILANGAQAKNVFWKVGSSATIGYSSSFVGNIIAYASISFGHTSVLNGRGLAGAGVSFAGDSDVTQPAL
;
A
#
# COMPACT_ATOMS: atom_id res chain seq x y z
N MET A 1 63.12 -23.64 40.53
CA MET A 1 61.69 -23.58 40.27
C MET A 1 61.45 -22.34 39.43
N GLN A 2 61.38 -22.54 38.10
CA GLN A 2 61.07 -21.43 37.14
C GLN A 2 59.57 -21.46 36.88
N SER A 3 58.87 -20.41 37.25
CA SER A 3 57.46 -20.20 36.93
C SER A 3 57.33 -19.68 35.51
N ILE A 4 56.78 -20.43 34.63
CA ILE A 4 56.41 -20.03 33.27
C ILE A 4 55.05 -19.30 33.33
N LEU A 5 55.07 -17.99 33.06
CA LEU A 5 53.86 -17.16 32.94
C LEU A 5 53.32 -17.33 31.52
N PHE A 6 52.17 -18.01 31.35
CA PHE A 6 51.43 -18.01 30.10
C PHE A 6 50.63 -16.70 29.99
N VAL A 7 51.06 -15.79 29.10
CA VAL A 7 50.26 -14.65 28.69
C VAL A 7 49.28 -15.12 27.63
N LEU A 8 48.00 -15.23 27.99
CA LEU A 8 46.90 -15.43 27.05
C LEU A 8 46.67 -14.09 26.33
N ALA A 9 47.12 -14.01 25.08
CA ALA A 9 46.72 -12.88 24.22
C ALA A 9 45.26 -13.07 23.79
N VAL A 10 44.33 -12.33 24.39
CA VAL A 10 42.98 -12.23 23.91
C VAL A 10 43.03 -11.38 22.66
N ILE A 11 42.97 -12.00 21.49
CA ILE A 11 42.76 -11.30 20.22
C ILE A 11 41.30 -10.85 20.21
N SER A 12 41.06 -9.66 20.66
CA SER A 12 39.80 -8.96 20.43
C SER A 12 39.72 -8.63 18.95
N SER A 13 39.05 -9.49 18.18
CA SER A 13 38.62 -9.12 16.83
C SER A 13 37.58 -7.99 16.96
N ALA A 14 38.04 -6.76 16.81
CA ALA A 14 37.14 -5.63 16.64
C ALA A 14 36.29 -5.90 15.40
N ILE A 15 35.03 -6.22 15.61
CA ILE A 15 34.01 -6.21 14.56
C ILE A 15 33.91 -4.75 14.15
N VAL A 16 34.56 -4.36 13.06
CA VAL A 16 34.31 -3.07 12.41
C VAL A 16 32.90 -3.17 11.89
N ALA A 17 31.96 -2.56 12.60
CA ALA A 17 30.61 -2.37 12.09
C ALA A 17 30.74 -1.69 10.72
N ALA A 18 30.27 -2.34 9.68
CA ALA A 18 30.25 -1.75 8.35
C ALA A 18 29.44 -0.44 8.44
N ALA A 19 30.09 0.68 8.16
CA ALA A 19 29.41 1.97 8.18
C ALA A 19 28.29 1.93 7.14
N ASN A 20 27.04 2.14 7.58
CA ASN A 20 25.91 2.20 6.66
C ASN A 20 26.12 3.33 5.65
N VAL A 21 26.20 2.98 4.39
CA VAL A 21 26.32 3.94 3.28
C VAL A 21 24.93 4.52 3.02
N ASN A 22 24.80 5.84 3.07
CA ASN A 22 23.54 6.47 2.68
C ASN A 22 23.35 6.37 1.15
N ILE A 23 22.39 5.55 0.72
CA ILE A 23 22.00 5.44 -0.70
C ILE A 23 20.62 6.10 -0.84
N PRO A 24 20.57 7.37 -1.28
CA PRO A 24 19.34 8.14 -1.34
C PRO A 24 18.53 7.76 -2.59
N LEU A 25 17.50 6.93 -2.43
CA LEU A 25 16.58 6.61 -3.53
C LEU A 25 15.68 7.79 -3.92
N GLY A 26 15.54 8.83 -3.06
CA GLY A 26 14.76 10.03 -3.39
C GLY A 26 13.38 9.72 -3.94
N SER A 27 13.05 10.32 -5.08
CA SER A 27 11.77 10.11 -5.77
C SER A 27 11.56 8.66 -6.24
N CYS A 28 12.64 7.87 -6.39
CA CYS A 28 12.53 6.46 -6.78
C CYS A 28 11.93 5.56 -5.68
N GLN A 29 11.76 6.04 -4.45
CA GLN A 29 11.20 5.21 -3.36
C GLN A 29 9.80 4.68 -3.68
N GLY A 30 9.00 5.43 -4.44
CA GLY A 30 7.66 5.03 -4.86
C GLY A 30 7.60 4.19 -6.13
N PHE A 31 8.72 3.96 -6.81
CA PHE A 31 8.75 3.18 -8.05
C PHE A 31 9.16 1.73 -7.79
N ALA A 32 8.37 0.81 -8.30
CA ALA A 32 8.72 -0.61 -8.41
C ALA A 32 9.63 -0.84 -9.62
N VAL A 33 9.34 -0.12 -10.71
CA VAL A 33 10.09 -0.18 -11.96
C VAL A 33 10.30 1.23 -12.49
N GLU A 34 11.53 1.58 -12.88
CA GLU A 34 11.84 2.82 -13.57
C GLU A 34 12.90 2.58 -14.65
N ALA A 35 12.70 3.18 -15.82
CA ALA A 35 13.65 3.14 -16.92
C ALA A 35 13.72 4.46 -17.70
N SER A 36 14.88 4.78 -18.30
CA SER A 36 14.97 6.02 -19.06
C SER A 36 14.41 5.92 -20.48
N ALA A 37 14.48 4.76 -21.12
CA ALA A 37 14.03 4.58 -22.52
C ALA A 37 12.71 3.83 -22.64
N GLY A 38 12.54 2.72 -21.91
CA GLY A 38 11.32 1.93 -21.98
C GLY A 38 11.23 0.82 -20.95
N VAL A 39 9.98 0.40 -20.67
CA VAL A 39 9.66 -0.78 -19.90
C VAL A 39 8.80 -1.70 -20.76
N THR A 40 9.18 -2.99 -20.83
CA THR A 40 8.47 -4.00 -21.63
C THR A 40 8.03 -5.16 -20.73
N PHE A 41 6.78 -5.59 -20.91
CA PHE A 41 6.18 -6.72 -20.22
C PHE A 41 5.72 -7.75 -21.27
N ASP A 42 6.61 -8.70 -21.58
CA ASP A 42 6.37 -9.67 -22.64
C ASP A 42 5.55 -10.86 -22.17
N GLY A 43 4.75 -11.39 -23.07
CA GLY A 43 4.00 -12.64 -22.89
C GLY A 43 2.81 -12.53 -21.93
N ARG A 44 2.78 -13.39 -20.89
CA ARG A 44 1.69 -13.42 -19.90
C ARG A 44 1.80 -12.23 -18.96
N LEU A 45 0.68 -11.95 -18.29
CA LEU A 45 0.53 -10.86 -17.34
C LEU A 45 1.66 -10.84 -16.28
N THR A 46 2.43 -9.74 -16.24
CA THR A 46 3.33 -9.42 -15.12
C THR A 46 2.56 -8.61 -14.08
N THR A 47 2.64 -8.99 -12.81
CA THR A 47 1.93 -8.29 -11.74
C THR A 47 2.87 -7.43 -10.91
N LEU A 48 2.55 -6.14 -10.80
CA LEU A 48 3.20 -5.21 -9.88
C LEU A 48 2.24 -4.98 -8.72
N TYR A 49 2.53 -5.61 -7.59
CA TYR A 49 1.65 -5.56 -6.41
C TYR A 49 1.68 -4.21 -5.73
N THR A 50 2.85 -3.56 -5.68
CA THR A 50 3.03 -2.24 -5.07
C THR A 50 4.06 -1.42 -5.82
N GLY A 51 3.84 -0.09 -5.88
CA GLY A 51 4.75 0.87 -6.48
C GLY A 51 4.47 1.19 -7.94
N SER A 52 4.91 2.36 -8.35
CA SER A 52 4.69 2.89 -9.70
C SER A 52 5.61 2.27 -10.74
N VAL A 53 5.18 2.32 -11.99
CA VAL A 53 6.01 2.06 -13.19
C VAL A 53 6.31 3.40 -13.85
N GLY A 54 7.58 3.71 -14.04
CA GLY A 54 8.02 4.95 -14.65
C GLY A 54 8.89 4.76 -15.87
N VAL A 55 8.80 5.72 -16.77
CA VAL A 55 9.75 5.89 -17.89
C VAL A 55 9.97 7.37 -18.11
N ALA A 56 11.24 7.83 -18.06
CA ALA A 56 11.61 9.20 -18.37
C ALA A 56 13.10 9.30 -18.76
N PRO A 57 13.48 10.06 -19.81
CA PRO A 57 12.63 10.90 -20.67
C PRO A 57 11.83 10.14 -21.73
N GLY A 58 12.01 8.82 -21.83
CA GLY A 58 11.20 7.96 -22.68
C GLY A 58 9.72 7.95 -22.29
N THR A 59 8.90 7.30 -23.09
CA THR A 59 7.44 7.19 -22.85
C THR A 59 6.91 5.77 -23.09
N SER A 60 7.75 4.84 -23.55
CA SER A 60 7.32 3.49 -23.90
C SER A 60 7.20 2.61 -22.68
N ILE A 61 5.97 2.19 -22.40
CA ILE A 61 5.63 1.12 -21.46
C ILE A 61 4.68 0.20 -22.22
N GLU A 62 5.17 -0.99 -22.57
CA GLU A 62 4.50 -1.89 -23.50
C GLU A 62 4.25 -3.26 -22.88
N GLY A 63 3.29 -3.99 -23.43
CA GLY A 63 2.99 -5.38 -23.07
C GLY A 63 1.89 -5.53 -22.04
N SER A 64 1.78 -6.74 -21.46
CA SER A 64 0.69 -7.14 -20.57
C SER A 64 1.12 -7.09 -19.11
N TYR A 65 0.62 -6.11 -18.35
CA TYR A 65 0.89 -5.98 -16.92
C TYR A 65 -0.36 -5.61 -16.12
N LEU A 66 -0.38 -6.01 -14.87
CA LEU A 66 -1.31 -5.56 -13.85
C LEU A 66 -0.55 -4.70 -12.83
N LEU A 67 -1.01 -3.48 -12.66
CA LEU A 67 -0.53 -2.59 -11.60
C LEU A 67 -1.59 -2.56 -10.51
N ASP A 68 -1.31 -3.21 -9.39
CA ASP A 68 -2.27 -3.36 -8.28
C ASP A 68 -2.31 -2.08 -7.42
N ASP A 69 -1.13 -1.60 -6.99
CA ASP A 69 -1.01 -0.34 -6.25
C ASP A 69 0.15 0.49 -6.80
N GLY A 70 -0.16 1.65 -7.38
CA GLY A 70 0.82 2.55 -7.97
C GLY A 70 0.26 3.33 -9.15
N ALA A 71 1.13 4.05 -9.85
CA ALA A 71 0.78 4.84 -11.03
C ALA A 71 1.68 4.49 -12.22
N VAL A 72 1.19 4.74 -13.42
CA VAL A 72 1.99 4.69 -14.65
C VAL A 72 2.47 6.10 -14.97
N GLU A 73 3.76 6.31 -14.88
CA GLU A 73 4.42 7.62 -14.99
C GLU A 73 5.25 7.70 -16.29
N ARG A 74 4.65 8.23 -17.36
CA ARG A 74 5.33 8.41 -18.65
C ARG A 74 5.83 9.83 -18.81
N ASN A 75 7.15 10.02 -18.81
CA ASN A 75 7.81 11.33 -18.91
C ASN A 75 7.20 12.38 -17.97
N SER A 76 6.69 11.94 -16.82
CA SER A 76 6.12 12.79 -15.80
C SER A 76 7.21 13.52 -15.00
N PRO A 77 6.90 14.61 -14.29
CA PRO A 77 7.86 15.25 -13.39
C PRO A 77 8.41 14.28 -12.32
N LEU A 78 7.58 13.33 -11.84
CA LEU A 78 7.99 12.36 -10.83
C LEU A 78 8.95 11.32 -11.41
N ALA A 79 8.67 10.77 -12.60
CA ALA A 79 9.57 9.85 -13.29
C ALA A 79 10.90 10.54 -13.66
N ASN A 80 10.87 11.77 -14.17
CA ASN A 80 12.08 12.56 -14.45
C ASN A 80 12.92 12.80 -13.17
N SER A 81 12.26 13.07 -12.04
CA SER A 81 12.94 13.19 -10.74
C SER A 81 13.57 11.86 -10.31
N CYS A 82 12.86 10.73 -10.48
CA CYS A 82 13.42 9.41 -10.17
C CYS A 82 14.63 9.09 -11.05
N THR A 83 14.59 9.36 -12.35
CA THR A 83 15.75 9.17 -13.23
C THR A 83 16.97 9.98 -12.76
N ALA A 84 16.78 11.19 -12.24
CA ALA A 84 17.86 12.00 -11.66
C ALA A 84 18.37 11.39 -10.34
N ASP A 85 17.47 11.01 -9.45
CA ASP A 85 17.78 10.40 -8.15
C ASP A 85 18.43 9.01 -8.30
N LEU A 86 18.05 8.24 -9.33
CA LEU A 86 18.69 6.96 -9.66
C LEU A 86 20.19 7.13 -9.92
N LYS A 87 20.59 8.17 -10.65
CA LYS A 87 22.00 8.45 -10.91
C LYS A 87 22.77 8.76 -9.62
N ILE A 88 22.14 9.49 -8.70
CA ILE A 88 22.71 9.81 -7.38
C ILE A 88 22.83 8.54 -6.54
N ALA A 89 21.77 7.73 -6.45
CA ALA A 89 21.75 6.48 -5.70
C ALA A 89 22.78 5.47 -6.25
N TYR A 90 22.85 5.32 -7.57
CA TYR A 90 23.86 4.50 -8.25
C TYR A 90 25.29 4.97 -7.93
N GLY A 91 25.55 6.28 -8.02
CA GLY A 91 26.85 6.87 -7.68
C GLY A 91 27.25 6.59 -6.22
N ALA A 92 26.33 6.77 -5.29
CA ALA A 92 26.56 6.47 -3.88
C ALA A 92 26.84 4.98 -3.63
N ALA A 93 26.08 4.09 -4.27
CA ALA A 93 26.25 2.65 -4.12
C ALA A 93 27.54 2.15 -4.80
N SER A 94 27.86 2.61 -6.01
CA SER A 94 29.04 2.17 -6.78
C SER A 94 30.35 2.70 -6.24
N SER A 95 30.34 3.84 -5.53
CA SER A 95 31.55 4.44 -4.92
C SER A 95 31.78 3.99 -3.47
N ALA A 96 30.88 3.17 -2.89
CA ALA A 96 31.06 2.65 -1.54
C ALA A 96 32.35 1.82 -1.45
N ALA A 97 33.15 2.07 -0.42
CA ALA A 97 34.45 1.40 -0.24
C ALA A 97 34.25 -0.12 -0.04
N CYS A 98 34.85 -0.91 -0.92
CA CYS A 98 34.82 -2.36 -0.86
C CYS A 98 36.09 -2.90 -0.21
N PRO A 99 36.00 -3.61 0.94
CA PRO A 99 37.16 -4.26 1.53
C PRO A 99 37.73 -5.35 0.63
N ALA A 100 39.06 -5.50 0.60
CA ALA A 100 39.72 -6.53 -0.20
C ALA A 100 39.24 -7.96 0.14
N SER A 101 38.78 -8.21 1.39
CA SER A 101 38.19 -9.46 1.80
C SER A 101 36.84 -9.77 1.17
N ASN A 102 36.17 -8.76 0.63
CA ASN A 102 34.82 -8.85 0.05
C ASN A 102 34.82 -8.77 -1.48
N ILE A 103 35.99 -8.94 -2.11
CA ILE A 103 36.07 -9.12 -3.56
C ILE A 103 35.52 -10.50 -3.90
N ILE A 104 34.47 -10.55 -4.70
CA ILE A 104 33.70 -11.78 -4.91
C ILE A 104 33.10 -11.78 -6.34
N VAL A 105 33.08 -12.95 -6.96
CA VAL A 105 32.43 -13.13 -8.28
C VAL A 105 31.18 -13.98 -8.17
N GLU A 106 31.23 -15.01 -7.30
CA GLU A 106 30.15 -15.98 -7.12
C GLU A 106 29.50 -15.84 -5.73
N LEU A 107 28.20 -15.56 -5.70
CA LEU A 107 27.41 -15.36 -4.48
C LEU A 107 26.61 -16.60 -4.09
N GLY A 108 26.32 -17.50 -5.04
CA GLY A 108 25.48 -18.66 -4.83
C GLY A 108 25.99 -19.59 -3.74
N GLY A 109 25.10 -20.09 -2.89
CA GLY A 109 25.42 -20.98 -1.78
C GLY A 109 26.08 -20.30 -0.57
N ARG A 110 26.24 -18.98 -0.58
CA ARG A 110 26.94 -18.28 0.50
C ARG A 110 25.98 -17.69 1.53
N THR A 111 26.47 -17.59 2.77
CA THR A 111 25.89 -16.75 3.82
C THR A 111 26.76 -15.51 3.95
N LEU A 112 26.16 -14.33 3.74
CA LEU A 112 26.85 -13.06 3.67
C LEU A 112 26.41 -12.14 4.82
N LEU A 113 27.36 -11.63 5.57
CA LEU A 113 27.16 -10.63 6.60
C LEU A 113 26.98 -9.24 5.97
N PRO A 114 26.46 -8.22 6.72
CA PRO A 114 26.34 -6.87 6.20
C PRO A 114 27.67 -6.31 5.72
N GLY A 115 27.66 -5.63 4.57
CA GLY A 115 28.88 -5.06 4.01
C GLY A 115 28.77 -4.70 2.55
N VAL A 116 29.90 -4.22 2.00
CA VAL A 116 30.07 -3.95 0.58
C VAL A 116 30.84 -5.12 -0.04
N TYR A 117 30.27 -5.72 -1.08
CA TYR A 117 30.83 -6.81 -1.88
C TYR A 117 31.03 -6.37 -3.31
N CYS A 118 32.19 -6.62 -3.90
CA CYS A 118 32.51 -6.09 -5.20
C CYS A 118 33.16 -7.11 -6.13
N SER A 119 32.90 -6.94 -7.43
CA SER A 119 33.57 -7.62 -8.52
C SER A 119 34.08 -6.60 -9.54
N SER A 120 35.32 -6.77 -9.97
CA SER A 120 35.89 -6.03 -11.10
C SER A 120 35.34 -6.48 -12.46
N ASP A 121 34.54 -7.53 -12.46
CA ASP A 121 33.89 -8.10 -13.63
C ASP A 121 32.41 -8.37 -13.30
N GLN A 122 31.83 -9.44 -13.80
CA GLN A 122 30.47 -9.88 -13.57
C GLN A 122 30.27 -10.44 -12.16
N LEU A 123 29.16 -10.13 -11.52
CA LEU A 123 28.64 -10.89 -10.38
C LEU A 123 27.76 -12.05 -10.86
N LYS A 124 27.89 -13.20 -10.20
CA LYS A 124 27.13 -14.42 -10.54
C LYS A 124 26.44 -15.01 -9.32
N ILE A 125 25.27 -15.58 -9.57
CA ILE A 125 24.58 -16.47 -8.63
C ILE A 125 24.30 -17.77 -9.40
N SER A 126 25.30 -18.65 -9.44
CA SER A 126 25.23 -19.92 -10.20
C SER A 126 24.60 -21.06 -9.40
N ALA A 127 24.57 -20.97 -8.08
CA ALA A 127 23.84 -21.88 -7.19
C ALA A 127 22.53 -21.21 -6.74
N SER A 128 21.53 -22.02 -6.38
CA SER A 128 20.13 -21.59 -6.24
C SER A 128 19.83 -20.61 -5.11
N THR A 129 20.65 -20.53 -4.06
CA THR A 129 20.31 -19.76 -2.86
C THR A 129 21.46 -18.91 -2.36
N VAL A 130 21.13 -17.66 -1.95
CA VAL A 130 22.02 -16.74 -1.21
C VAL A 130 21.38 -16.44 0.13
N THR A 131 22.13 -16.58 1.23
CA THR A 131 21.66 -16.21 2.57
C THR A 131 22.24 -14.85 2.97
N LEU A 132 21.40 -13.91 3.38
CA LEU A 132 21.80 -12.63 3.96
C LEU A 132 21.52 -12.67 5.46
N ASP A 133 22.56 -12.63 6.26
CA ASP A 133 22.47 -12.71 7.72
C ASP A 133 22.68 -11.31 8.31
N GLY A 134 21.63 -10.72 8.85
CA GLY A 134 21.64 -9.37 9.43
C GLY A 134 22.39 -9.29 10.76
N ASN A 135 22.87 -10.39 11.31
CA ASN A 135 23.57 -10.42 12.58
C ASN A 135 22.81 -9.72 13.72
N ASN A 136 21.48 -9.81 13.70
CA ASN A 136 20.52 -9.15 14.60
C ASN A 136 20.53 -7.60 14.53
N ASP A 137 21.09 -7.00 13.47
CA ASP A 137 20.99 -5.58 13.21
C ASP A 137 19.84 -5.31 12.21
N PRO A 138 18.74 -4.67 12.63
CA PRO A 138 17.62 -4.33 11.73
C PRO A 138 17.99 -3.27 10.68
N ASN A 139 19.15 -2.63 10.79
CA ASN A 139 19.70 -1.68 9.82
C ASN A 139 20.84 -2.28 8.99
N ALA A 140 21.08 -3.58 9.13
CA ALA A 140 22.06 -4.29 8.32
C ALA A 140 21.88 -3.98 6.83
N GLN A 141 22.98 -3.65 6.14
CA GLN A 141 22.98 -3.24 4.75
C GLN A 141 23.95 -4.07 3.92
N TRP A 142 23.53 -4.42 2.71
CA TRP A 142 24.37 -5.08 1.70
C TRP A 142 24.42 -4.22 0.45
N ILE A 143 25.62 -3.99 -0.05
CA ILE A 143 25.87 -3.32 -1.31
C ILE A 143 26.69 -4.26 -2.18
N PHE A 144 26.12 -4.71 -3.28
CA PHE A 144 26.78 -5.53 -4.26
C PHE A 144 27.17 -4.67 -5.46
N GLN A 145 28.46 -4.55 -5.71
CA GLN A 145 29.00 -3.76 -6.82
C GLN A 145 29.56 -4.69 -7.91
N SER A 146 29.13 -4.50 -9.13
CA SER A 146 29.73 -5.15 -10.30
C SER A 146 30.24 -4.09 -11.28
N ALA A 147 31.46 -4.23 -11.75
CA ALA A 147 31.96 -3.35 -12.81
C ALA A 147 31.22 -3.55 -14.14
N THR A 148 30.64 -4.72 -14.34
CA THR A 148 29.84 -5.05 -15.53
C THR A 148 28.41 -5.42 -15.14
N SER A 149 28.05 -6.70 -15.08
CA SER A 149 26.69 -7.18 -14.98
C SER A 149 26.47 -8.10 -13.78
N LEU A 150 25.19 -8.37 -13.49
CA LEU A 150 24.74 -9.47 -12.64
C LEU A 150 24.02 -10.51 -13.49
N THR A 151 24.35 -11.78 -13.32
CA THR A 151 23.58 -12.88 -13.92
C THR A 151 23.23 -13.89 -12.84
N THR A 152 21.96 -14.27 -12.75
CA THR A 152 21.52 -15.33 -11.87
C THR A 152 21.09 -16.58 -12.63
N ALA A 153 21.32 -17.74 -12.05
CA ALA A 153 20.79 -19.00 -12.55
C ALA A 153 19.25 -19.01 -12.42
N THR A 154 18.63 -19.98 -13.06
CA THR A 154 17.20 -20.29 -12.84
C THR A 154 16.95 -20.69 -11.40
N THR A 155 15.74 -20.42 -10.88
CA THR A 155 15.32 -20.77 -9.50
C THR A 155 16.21 -20.18 -8.39
N THR A 156 16.91 -19.08 -8.69
CA THR A 156 17.68 -18.35 -7.67
C THR A 156 16.74 -17.82 -6.59
N SER A 157 17.15 -17.99 -5.32
CA SER A 157 16.37 -17.51 -4.17
C SER A 157 17.26 -16.87 -3.12
N PHE A 158 16.64 -16.07 -2.25
CA PHE A 158 17.31 -15.44 -1.11
C PHE A 158 16.66 -15.85 0.19
N ILE A 159 17.49 -16.10 1.21
CA ILE A 159 17.06 -16.32 2.59
C ILE A 159 17.56 -15.14 3.41
N LEU A 160 16.65 -14.42 4.05
CA LEU A 160 16.96 -13.31 4.93
C LEU A 160 16.77 -13.76 6.37
N ILE A 161 17.84 -13.70 7.17
CA ILE A 161 17.81 -14.12 8.58
C ILE A 161 18.35 -13.03 9.50
N ASN A 162 18.08 -13.16 10.79
CA ASN A 162 18.63 -12.32 11.85
C ASN A 162 18.48 -10.82 11.59
N GLY A 163 17.28 -10.37 11.14
CA GLY A 163 16.98 -8.97 10.94
C GLY A 163 17.33 -8.40 9.56
N ALA A 164 17.84 -9.20 8.63
CA ALA A 164 18.04 -8.80 7.25
C ALA A 164 16.71 -8.35 6.59
N LYS A 165 16.77 -7.29 5.79
CA LYS A 165 15.59 -6.72 5.10
C LYS A 165 15.91 -6.41 3.65
N GLU A 166 14.96 -6.69 2.77
CA GLU A 166 15.09 -6.49 1.31
C GLU A 166 15.39 -5.04 0.94
N GLN A 167 14.80 -4.09 1.64
CA GLN A 167 14.99 -2.66 1.40
C GLN A 167 16.42 -2.16 1.62
N ASN A 168 17.21 -2.90 2.40
CA ASN A 168 18.59 -2.57 2.72
C ASN A 168 19.60 -3.29 1.81
N VAL A 169 19.14 -3.98 0.78
CA VAL A 169 19.98 -4.66 -0.21
C VAL A 169 20.03 -3.83 -1.48
N PHE A 170 21.24 -3.51 -1.96
CA PHE A 170 21.47 -2.67 -3.14
C PHE A 170 22.41 -3.36 -4.11
N TRP A 171 22.08 -3.32 -5.40
CA TRP A 171 22.85 -3.90 -6.50
C TRP A 171 23.26 -2.78 -7.45
N ALA A 172 24.51 -2.30 -7.35
CA ALA A 172 25.08 -1.28 -8.23
C ALA A 172 25.80 -1.96 -9.40
N LEU A 173 25.20 -1.92 -10.58
CA LEU A 173 25.67 -2.67 -11.74
C LEU A 173 26.17 -1.73 -12.83
N GLY A 174 27.44 -1.91 -13.23
CA GLY A 174 28.11 -1.09 -14.26
C GLY A 174 27.49 -1.24 -15.65
N THR A 175 26.71 -2.30 -15.89
CA THR A 175 25.89 -2.46 -17.10
C THR A 175 24.50 -2.99 -16.75
N SER A 176 24.26 -4.28 -16.83
CA SER A 176 22.91 -4.87 -16.80
C SER A 176 22.75 -5.95 -15.76
N ALA A 177 21.49 -6.26 -15.43
CA ALA A 177 21.12 -7.46 -14.69
C ALA A 177 20.30 -8.42 -15.57
N PHE A 178 20.58 -9.72 -15.45
CA PHE A 178 19.71 -10.78 -15.93
C PHE A 178 19.32 -11.67 -14.76
N ILE A 179 18.04 -11.66 -14.43
CA ILE A 179 17.46 -12.49 -13.36
C ILE A 179 16.87 -13.74 -14.02
N GLY A 180 17.41 -14.90 -13.66
CA GLY A 180 17.03 -16.18 -14.25
C GLY A 180 15.58 -16.57 -14.02
N TYR A 181 15.07 -17.48 -14.81
CA TYR A 181 13.69 -17.96 -14.78
C TYR A 181 13.29 -18.51 -13.40
N SER A 182 12.03 -18.29 -13.03
CA SER A 182 11.43 -18.79 -11.76
C SER A 182 12.23 -18.40 -10.52
N SER A 183 12.94 -17.28 -10.55
CA SER A 183 13.77 -16.78 -9.45
C SER A 183 12.98 -15.87 -8.52
N SER A 184 13.30 -15.92 -7.23
CA SER A 184 12.80 -14.99 -6.20
C SER A 184 13.94 -14.07 -5.78
N PHE A 185 13.96 -12.86 -6.31
CA PHE A 185 15.05 -11.89 -6.12
C PHE A 185 14.71 -10.86 -5.05
N VAL A 186 15.73 -10.28 -4.40
CA VAL A 186 15.53 -9.26 -3.36
C VAL A 186 16.43 -8.05 -3.56
N GLY A 187 15.91 -6.89 -3.15
CA GLY A 187 16.68 -5.64 -3.09
C GLY A 187 16.45 -4.69 -4.24
N ASN A 188 17.20 -3.58 -4.20
CA ASN A 188 17.08 -2.47 -5.13
C ASN A 188 18.16 -2.64 -6.22
N ILE A 189 17.76 -2.95 -7.43
CA ILE A 189 18.65 -3.03 -8.58
C ILE A 189 18.82 -1.62 -9.15
N LEU A 190 20.09 -1.15 -9.20
CA LEU A 190 20.50 0.13 -9.77
C LEU A 190 21.43 -0.18 -10.95
N ALA A 191 20.88 -0.30 -12.14
CA ALA A 191 21.63 -0.69 -13.32
C ALA A 191 21.96 0.52 -14.22
N SER A 192 23.22 0.66 -14.66
CA SER A 192 23.58 1.73 -15.57
C SER A 192 23.10 1.51 -17.01
N SER A 193 22.62 0.31 -17.33
CA SER A 193 22.00 -0.01 -18.63
C SER A 193 20.63 -0.64 -18.41
N ALA A 194 20.48 -1.95 -18.49
CA ALA A 194 19.19 -2.62 -18.52
C ALA A 194 19.01 -3.66 -17.39
N VAL A 195 17.76 -3.96 -17.08
CA VAL A 195 17.39 -5.08 -16.19
C VAL A 195 16.40 -5.97 -16.92
N THR A 196 16.71 -7.26 -17.00
CA THR A 196 15.85 -8.27 -17.61
C THR A 196 15.48 -9.33 -16.60
N PHE A 197 14.20 -9.60 -16.46
CA PHE A 197 13.65 -10.69 -15.64
C PHE A 197 13.15 -11.80 -16.55
N GLY A 198 13.66 -13.01 -16.34
CA GLY A 198 13.16 -14.21 -17.01
C GLY A 198 11.73 -14.56 -16.53
N HIS A 199 11.05 -15.40 -17.28
CA HIS A 199 9.67 -15.76 -17.00
C HIS A 199 9.47 -16.36 -15.59
N ASP A 200 8.29 -16.11 -15.02
CA ASP A 200 7.87 -16.58 -13.70
C ASP A 200 8.81 -16.12 -12.56
N SER A 201 9.58 -15.04 -12.75
CA SER A 201 10.46 -14.49 -11.72
C SER A 201 9.76 -13.45 -10.87
N ALA A 202 10.18 -13.34 -9.62
CA ALA A 202 9.66 -12.38 -8.67
C ALA A 202 10.78 -11.51 -8.07
N ILE A 203 10.50 -10.24 -7.81
CA ILE A 203 11.38 -9.38 -7.02
C ILE A 203 10.62 -8.73 -5.87
N VAL A 204 11.18 -8.83 -4.66
CA VAL A 204 10.83 -7.95 -3.54
C VAL A 204 11.88 -6.86 -3.47
N GLY A 205 11.59 -5.72 -4.09
CA GLY A 205 12.58 -4.68 -4.32
C GLY A 205 12.18 -3.71 -5.42
N ARG A 206 13.20 -3.19 -6.11
CA ARG A 206 13.05 -2.25 -7.22
C ARG A 206 13.90 -2.65 -8.40
N ALA A 207 13.38 -2.48 -9.60
CA ALA A 207 14.11 -2.60 -10.85
C ALA A 207 14.29 -1.20 -11.46
N LEU A 208 15.45 -0.58 -11.22
CA LEU A 208 15.75 0.79 -11.65
C LEU A 208 16.91 0.76 -12.64
N ALA A 209 16.67 1.16 -13.89
CA ALA A 209 17.62 1.09 -14.98
C ALA A 209 17.79 2.42 -15.73
N MET A 210 19.02 2.78 -16.07
CA MET A 210 19.29 3.99 -16.84
C MET A 210 18.99 3.84 -18.34
N THR A 211 18.53 2.67 -18.79
CA THR A 211 18.08 2.46 -20.17
C THR A 211 16.73 1.77 -20.22
N ALA A 212 16.65 0.48 -19.93
CA ALA A 212 15.43 -0.30 -20.11
C ALA A 212 15.21 -1.33 -18.99
N VAL A 213 13.94 -1.65 -18.73
CA VAL A 213 13.57 -2.79 -17.90
C VAL A 213 12.62 -3.69 -18.71
N SER A 214 12.91 -4.98 -18.74
CA SER A 214 12.06 -5.97 -19.39
C SER A 214 11.72 -7.12 -18.46
N PHE A 215 10.47 -7.55 -18.52
CA PHE A 215 9.95 -8.72 -17.83
C PHE A 215 9.45 -9.71 -18.87
N GLU A 216 9.91 -10.94 -18.77
CA GLU A 216 9.30 -12.04 -19.48
C GLU A 216 8.03 -12.51 -18.71
N SER A 217 7.26 -13.31 -19.37
CA SER A 217 5.94 -13.82 -18.96
C SER A 217 5.81 -14.23 -17.49
N GLY A 218 4.73 -13.80 -16.83
CA GLY A 218 4.34 -14.32 -15.50
C GLY A 218 5.13 -13.77 -14.31
N SER A 219 5.94 -12.74 -14.51
CA SER A 219 6.78 -12.17 -13.46
C SER A 219 6.00 -11.30 -12.46
N SER A 220 6.59 -11.02 -11.30
CA SER A 220 6.00 -10.13 -10.31
C SER A 220 6.99 -9.19 -9.63
N VAL A 221 6.51 -8.01 -9.25
CA VAL A 221 7.28 -7.00 -8.52
C VAL A 221 6.51 -6.54 -7.30
N THR A 222 7.19 -6.50 -6.16
CA THR A 222 6.62 -5.99 -4.90
C THR A 222 7.65 -5.06 -4.25
N LEU A 223 7.25 -3.83 -3.91
CA LEU A 223 8.13 -2.98 -3.11
C LEU A 223 8.37 -3.59 -1.73
N PRO A 224 9.59 -3.45 -1.16
CA PRO A 224 9.83 -3.82 0.22
C PRO A 224 8.91 -3.03 1.15
N ALA A 225 8.45 -3.67 2.24
CA ALA A 225 7.68 -2.97 3.27
C ALA A 225 8.47 -1.75 3.77
N SER A 226 7.85 -0.56 3.72
CA SER A 226 8.47 0.65 4.25
C SER A 226 8.76 0.46 5.73
N PRO A 227 9.96 0.83 6.25
CA PRO A 227 10.22 0.73 7.68
C PRO A 227 9.18 1.57 8.43
N ALA A 228 8.51 0.96 9.40
CA ALA A 228 7.64 1.69 10.31
C ALA A 228 8.43 2.89 10.88
N PRO A 229 7.86 4.10 10.95
CA PRO A 229 8.57 5.27 11.44
C PRO A 229 9.07 4.98 12.86
N MET A 230 10.39 5.02 13.05
CA MET A 230 11.01 4.80 14.35
C MET A 230 10.37 5.73 15.39
N LYS A 231 9.78 5.15 16.43
CA LYS A 231 9.42 5.90 17.65
C LYS A 231 10.70 6.46 18.26
N LYS A 232 11.06 7.69 17.90
CA LYS A 232 12.16 8.41 18.55
C LYS A 232 11.76 8.65 19.99
N SER A 233 12.50 8.05 20.91
CA SER A 233 12.52 8.41 22.33
C SER A 233 12.68 9.92 22.46
N LEU A 234 11.68 10.59 23.03
CA LEU A 234 11.65 12.03 23.26
C LEU A 234 12.67 12.42 24.31
N ARG A 235 13.86 12.86 23.89
CA ARG A 235 14.64 13.84 24.67
C ARG A 235 14.35 15.23 24.10
N SER A 236 13.86 16.08 24.99
CA SER A 236 13.49 17.47 24.78
C SER A 236 14.52 18.25 23.96
N VAL A 237 14.13 18.73 22.76
CA VAL A 237 14.78 19.83 22.06
C VAL A 237 13.68 20.79 21.57
N LYS A 238 13.96 22.08 21.79
CA LYS A 238 13.06 23.23 21.61
C LYS A 238 12.32 23.21 20.25
N LYS A 239 11.04 23.50 20.35
CA LYS A 239 10.00 23.74 19.38
C LYS A 239 10.44 24.61 18.19
N THR A 240 10.63 23.99 17.01
CA THR A 240 10.44 24.66 15.71
C THR A 240 9.23 24.00 15.05
N ALA A 241 8.34 24.80 14.51
CA ALA A 241 7.01 24.40 14.07
C ALA A 241 7.07 23.25 13.05
N ARG A 242 6.59 22.06 13.44
CA ARG A 242 6.18 21.01 12.52
C ARG A 242 4.86 21.45 11.91
N VAL A 243 4.80 21.47 10.58
CA VAL A 243 3.51 21.36 9.90
C VAL A 243 2.95 19.99 10.31
N ALA A 244 1.96 20.00 11.18
CA ALA A 244 1.21 18.81 11.53
C ALA A 244 0.51 18.33 10.28
N VAL A 245 0.82 17.13 9.79
CA VAL A 245 -0.14 16.37 9.00
C VAL A 245 -1.26 16.05 9.99
N THR A 246 -2.29 16.88 9.98
CA THR A 246 -3.51 16.64 10.73
C THR A 246 -4.11 15.36 10.17
N SER A 247 -4.12 14.29 10.96
CA SER A 247 -4.99 13.16 10.68
C SER A 247 -6.39 13.76 10.56
N THR A 248 -6.98 13.72 9.38
CA THR A 248 -8.32 14.24 9.15
C THR A 248 -9.29 13.30 9.83
N SER A 249 -9.58 13.55 11.10
CA SER A 249 -10.60 12.81 11.82
C SER A 249 -11.96 13.16 11.24
N VAL A 250 -12.74 12.16 10.83
CA VAL A 250 -14.14 12.32 10.45
C VAL A 250 -14.99 12.06 11.70
N PRO A 251 -15.42 13.11 12.42
CA PRO A 251 -16.12 12.95 13.68
C PRO A 251 -17.56 12.56 13.44
N LEU A 252 -17.96 11.36 13.83
CA LEU A 252 -19.35 10.90 13.73
C LEU A 252 -20.26 11.45 14.84
N GLY A 253 -19.69 11.94 15.96
CA GLY A 253 -20.45 12.50 17.06
C GLY A 253 -21.62 11.60 17.51
N SER A 254 -22.81 12.16 17.62
CA SER A 254 -24.04 11.44 18.00
C SER A 254 -24.39 10.32 17.00
N CYS A 255 -23.96 10.42 15.73
CA CYS A 255 -24.18 9.36 14.73
C CYS A 255 -23.39 8.08 15.02
N SER A 256 -22.43 8.11 15.93
CA SER A 256 -21.63 6.93 16.29
C SER A 256 -22.45 5.77 16.82
N THR A 257 -23.63 6.01 17.36
CA THR A 257 -24.57 5.00 17.91
C THR A 257 -25.68 4.58 16.95
N PHE A 258 -25.71 5.16 15.74
CA PHE A 258 -26.71 4.81 14.73
C PHE A 258 -26.10 3.90 13.65
N ALA A 259 -26.82 2.85 13.29
CA ALA A 259 -26.55 2.07 12.10
C ALA A 259 -27.09 2.77 10.85
N LEU A 260 -28.29 3.34 10.96
CA LEU A 260 -28.95 4.08 9.87
C LEU A 260 -29.51 5.39 10.40
N GLU A 261 -29.33 6.46 9.64
CA GLU A 261 -29.96 7.76 9.90
C GLU A 261 -30.42 8.39 8.58
N ALA A 262 -31.65 8.92 8.56
CA ALA A 262 -32.23 9.56 7.39
C ALA A 262 -32.85 10.91 7.71
N GLY A 263 -32.78 11.86 6.74
CA GLY A 263 -33.39 13.17 6.89
C GLY A 263 -34.89 13.21 6.63
N SER A 264 -35.41 12.35 5.76
CA SER A 264 -36.81 12.44 5.30
C SER A 264 -37.63 11.17 5.40
N ALA A 265 -37.09 10.00 4.98
CA ALA A 265 -37.80 8.73 5.01
C ALA A 265 -36.86 7.53 5.09
N MET A 266 -37.30 6.45 5.75
CA MET A 266 -36.72 5.13 5.64
C MET A 266 -37.73 4.13 5.10
N ASN A 267 -37.33 3.36 4.06
CA ASN A 267 -38.20 2.40 3.43
C ASN A 267 -37.52 1.02 3.41
N PHE A 268 -38.13 0.03 4.07
CA PHE A 268 -37.68 -1.36 4.10
C PHE A 268 -38.65 -2.21 3.26
N ASN A 269 -38.44 -2.21 1.94
CA ASN A 269 -39.31 -2.90 0.99
C ASN A 269 -38.99 -4.41 0.95
N GLY A 270 -39.99 -5.20 0.55
CA GLY A 270 -39.81 -6.65 0.37
C GLY A 270 -39.69 -7.44 1.67
N ALA A 271 -38.79 -8.42 1.67
CA ALA A 271 -38.54 -9.24 2.84
C ALA A 271 -37.81 -8.50 3.96
N LYS A 272 -37.74 -9.10 5.15
CA LYS A 272 -37.28 -8.43 6.37
C LYS A 272 -35.80 -8.00 6.28
N THR A 273 -35.52 -6.72 6.53
CA THR A 273 -34.17 -6.21 6.78
C THR A 273 -33.84 -6.28 8.29
N THR A 274 -32.71 -6.87 8.66
CA THR A 274 -32.30 -7.00 10.05
C THR A 274 -31.16 -6.04 10.38
N ILE A 275 -31.36 -5.20 11.40
CA ILE A 275 -30.33 -4.33 11.99
C ILE A 275 -29.82 -5.01 13.25
N HIS A 276 -28.66 -5.66 13.17
CA HIS A 276 -28.11 -6.45 14.28
C HIS A 276 -27.57 -5.58 15.39
N GLU A 277 -26.84 -4.52 15.05
CA GLU A 277 -26.21 -3.59 15.98
C GLU A 277 -26.48 -2.15 15.56
N GLY A 278 -26.78 -1.27 16.53
CA GLY A 278 -26.99 0.16 16.35
C GLY A 278 -28.45 0.56 16.18
N SER A 279 -28.72 1.81 16.46
CA SER A 279 -30.07 2.40 16.34
C SER A 279 -30.37 2.78 14.89
N ILE A 280 -31.67 2.89 14.57
CA ILE A 280 -32.13 3.58 13.39
C ILE A 280 -32.80 4.89 13.78
N GLY A 281 -32.49 5.97 13.04
CA GLY A 281 -33.00 7.30 13.33
C GLY A 281 -33.54 8.02 12.13
N ILE A 282 -34.48 8.91 12.34
CA ILE A 282 -35.01 9.79 11.31
C ILE A 282 -35.33 11.16 11.88
N SER A 283 -34.82 12.21 11.22
CA SER A 283 -35.09 13.62 11.53
C SER A 283 -34.65 14.53 10.39
N PRO A 284 -35.39 15.62 10.03
CA PRO A 284 -36.68 16.04 10.57
C PRO A 284 -37.88 15.24 10.05
N GLY A 285 -37.65 14.31 9.11
CA GLY A 285 -38.68 13.38 8.66
C GLY A 285 -39.17 12.46 9.81
N SER A 286 -40.28 11.78 9.57
CA SER A 286 -40.90 10.92 10.59
C SER A 286 -41.37 9.57 10.03
N THR A 287 -41.12 9.30 8.75
CA THR A 287 -41.64 8.10 8.08
C THR A 287 -40.59 7.00 8.07
N ILE A 288 -40.80 5.96 8.86
CA ILE A 288 -40.10 4.68 8.79
C ILE A 288 -41.15 3.61 8.48
N GLN A 289 -41.02 2.93 7.34
CA GLN A 289 -42.04 1.98 6.90
C GLN A 289 -41.41 0.72 6.31
N GLY A 290 -42.22 -0.34 6.26
CA GLY A 290 -41.84 -1.63 5.68
C GLY A 290 -41.42 -2.67 6.70
N ASN A 291 -40.72 -3.70 6.26
CA ASN A 291 -40.44 -4.89 7.07
C ASN A 291 -38.98 -4.86 7.58
N TYR A 292 -38.81 -4.50 8.85
CA TYR A 292 -37.50 -4.45 9.48
C TYR A 292 -37.51 -4.96 10.93
N GLN A 293 -36.34 -5.30 11.43
CA GLN A 293 -36.11 -5.66 12.82
C GLN A 293 -34.84 -5.00 13.34
N VAL A 294 -34.90 -4.31 14.46
CA VAL A 294 -33.75 -3.83 15.22
C VAL A 294 -33.49 -4.80 16.36
N VAL A 295 -32.34 -5.49 16.35
CA VAL A 295 -31.98 -6.52 17.36
C VAL A 295 -31.35 -5.85 18.57
N ALA A 296 -30.29 -5.04 18.35
CA ALA A 296 -29.62 -4.29 19.42
C ALA A 296 -29.55 -2.81 19.05
N GLY A 297 -30.40 -2.00 19.66
CA GLY A 297 -30.56 -0.58 19.41
C GLY A 297 -31.98 -0.10 19.62
N SER A 298 -32.26 1.11 19.17
CA SER A 298 -33.57 1.75 19.27
C SER A 298 -34.04 2.33 17.94
N VAL A 299 -35.34 2.60 17.82
CA VAL A 299 -35.92 3.36 16.71
C VAL A 299 -36.19 4.78 17.22
N GLU A 300 -35.54 5.75 16.60
CA GLU A 300 -35.50 7.14 17.04
C GLU A 300 -36.19 8.04 15.98
N VAL A 301 -37.42 8.40 16.18
CA VAL A 301 -38.18 9.27 15.27
C VAL A 301 -38.24 10.69 15.84
N THR A 302 -37.66 11.64 15.15
CA THR A 302 -37.56 13.05 15.56
C THR A 302 -37.10 13.25 17.02
N SER A 303 -36.33 12.30 17.52
CA SER A 303 -35.79 12.35 18.89
C SER A 303 -34.64 13.36 18.98
N THR A 304 -34.28 13.76 20.21
CA THR A 304 -33.10 14.60 20.44
C THR A 304 -31.82 13.97 19.89
N ARG A 305 -31.68 12.62 19.99
CA ARG A 305 -30.52 11.87 19.48
C ARG A 305 -30.48 11.88 17.95
N SER A 306 -31.61 11.62 17.29
CA SER A 306 -31.69 11.65 15.82
C SER A 306 -31.44 13.07 15.27
N ASN A 307 -32.03 14.11 15.91
CA ASN A 307 -31.75 15.51 15.58
C ASN A 307 -30.26 15.85 15.71
N ALA A 308 -29.61 15.42 16.79
CA ALA A 308 -28.19 15.62 17.01
C ALA A 308 -27.36 14.87 15.96
N CYS A 309 -27.73 13.62 15.59
CA CYS A 309 -27.02 12.87 14.56
C CYS A 309 -27.11 13.57 13.19
N GLN A 310 -28.25 14.14 12.79
CA GLN A 310 -28.32 14.89 11.53
C GLN A 310 -27.41 16.13 11.51
N ALA A 311 -27.26 16.80 12.66
CA ALA A 311 -26.29 17.90 12.76
C ALA A 311 -24.85 17.39 12.65
N ASP A 312 -24.48 16.32 13.39
CA ASP A 312 -23.17 15.72 13.41
C ASP A 312 -22.82 15.06 12.05
N ARG A 313 -23.82 14.47 11.35
CA ARG A 313 -23.66 13.99 9.97
C ARG A 313 -23.15 15.09 9.03
N ASN A 314 -23.69 16.32 9.16
CA ASN A 314 -23.23 17.44 8.36
C ASN A 314 -21.78 17.82 8.71
N ILE A 315 -21.40 17.74 9.98
CA ILE A 315 -20.03 17.99 10.44
C ILE A 315 -19.09 16.92 9.86
N ALA A 316 -19.47 15.65 9.96
CA ALA A 316 -18.70 14.52 9.41
C ALA A 316 -18.56 14.60 7.89
N TYR A 317 -19.67 14.94 7.20
CA TYR A 317 -19.66 15.16 5.74
C TYR A 317 -18.67 16.24 5.32
N ASN A 318 -18.70 17.40 5.99
CA ASN A 318 -17.80 18.50 5.70
C ASN A 318 -16.34 18.19 6.06
N ALA A 319 -16.12 17.51 7.17
CA ALA A 319 -14.78 17.04 7.55
C ALA A 319 -14.20 16.08 6.50
N ALA A 320 -15.01 15.10 6.07
CA ALA A 320 -14.60 14.19 5.01
C ALA A 320 -14.37 14.91 3.67
N ALA A 321 -15.20 15.91 3.33
CA ALA A 321 -15.09 16.69 2.09
C ALA A 321 -13.84 17.59 2.07
N SER A 322 -13.41 18.09 3.23
CA SER A 322 -12.25 18.98 3.35
C SER A 322 -10.92 18.25 3.49
N ALA A 323 -10.94 16.91 3.63
CA ALA A 323 -9.72 16.12 3.70
C ALA A 323 -8.91 16.29 2.42
N PRO A 324 -7.61 16.64 2.53
CA PRO A 324 -6.80 16.91 1.35
C PRO A 324 -6.59 15.63 0.53
N CYS A 325 -7.03 15.66 -0.72
CA CYS A 325 -6.84 14.58 -1.68
C CYS A 325 -5.66 14.88 -2.58
N SER A 326 -4.71 13.96 -2.67
CA SER A 326 -3.62 14.11 -3.63
C SER A 326 -4.10 13.77 -5.05
N ALA A 327 -3.48 14.39 -6.06
CA ALA A 327 -3.79 14.12 -7.46
C ALA A 327 -3.61 12.62 -7.82
N ASN A 328 -2.69 11.95 -7.14
CA ASN A 328 -2.41 10.51 -7.36
C ASN A 328 -3.52 9.58 -6.83
N ASN A 329 -4.39 10.10 -5.96
CA ASN A 329 -5.51 9.35 -5.38
C ASN A 329 -6.86 9.67 -6.06
N THR A 330 -6.83 10.26 -7.26
CA THR A 330 -8.06 10.45 -8.05
C THR A 330 -8.49 9.13 -8.68
N ARG A 331 -9.68 8.65 -8.31
CA ARG A 331 -10.24 7.36 -8.75
C ARG A 331 -11.71 7.53 -9.13
N THR A 332 -12.11 6.87 -10.18
CA THR A 332 -13.52 6.74 -10.58
C THR A 332 -14.01 5.31 -10.48
N GLU A 333 -13.11 4.34 -10.64
CA GLU A 333 -13.37 2.90 -10.52
C GLU A 333 -12.47 2.31 -9.43
N LEU A 334 -13.06 1.50 -8.55
CA LEU A 334 -12.39 0.93 -7.38
C LEU A 334 -12.32 -0.60 -7.40
N SER A 335 -12.97 -1.26 -8.36
CA SER A 335 -13.03 -2.72 -8.43
C SER A 335 -11.66 -3.34 -8.64
N GLY A 336 -11.38 -4.41 -7.89
CA GLY A 336 -10.13 -5.15 -7.98
C GLY A 336 -8.92 -4.44 -7.38
N LEU A 337 -9.09 -3.25 -6.81
CA LEU A 337 -7.98 -2.50 -6.22
C LEU A 337 -7.65 -2.99 -4.81
N THR A 338 -6.38 -2.91 -4.45
CA THR A 338 -5.90 -2.93 -3.06
C THR A 338 -5.44 -1.54 -2.69
N LEU A 339 -6.08 -0.92 -1.71
CA LEU A 339 -5.83 0.47 -1.33
C LEU A 339 -5.30 0.57 0.09
N GLY A 340 -4.17 1.24 0.27
CA GLY A 340 -3.65 1.66 1.56
C GLY A 340 -4.46 2.79 2.20
N PRO A 341 -4.16 3.16 3.47
CA PRO A 341 -4.81 4.28 4.15
C PRO A 341 -4.61 5.59 3.38
N GLY A 342 -5.67 6.40 3.28
CA GLY A 342 -5.56 7.67 2.58
C GLY A 342 -6.89 8.31 2.20
N VAL A 343 -6.80 9.41 1.46
CA VAL A 343 -7.95 10.11 0.89
C VAL A 343 -7.98 9.89 -0.61
N TYR A 344 -9.07 9.30 -1.09
CA TYR A 344 -9.32 8.99 -2.51
C TYR A 344 -10.47 9.85 -3.01
N CYS A 345 -10.32 10.47 -4.18
CA CYS A 345 -11.28 11.45 -4.66
C CYS A 345 -11.68 11.23 -6.12
N SER A 346 -12.89 11.67 -6.44
CA SER A 346 -13.42 11.76 -7.79
C SER A 346 -14.14 13.09 -7.98
N GLY A 347 -13.85 13.78 -9.07
CA GLY A 347 -14.63 14.95 -9.51
C GLY A 347 -16.04 14.61 -10.03
N GLY A 348 -16.38 13.32 -10.12
CA GLY A 348 -17.67 12.79 -10.54
C GLY A 348 -18.16 11.70 -9.60
N ALA A 349 -18.65 10.62 -10.18
CA ALA A 349 -19.03 9.40 -9.46
C ALA A 349 -17.79 8.55 -9.10
N MET A 350 -17.98 7.68 -8.10
CA MET A 350 -17.12 6.50 -7.89
C MET A 350 -17.93 5.23 -8.10
N THR A 351 -17.30 4.25 -8.72
CA THR A 351 -17.94 2.98 -9.06
C THR A 351 -17.13 1.79 -8.54
N LEU A 352 -17.85 0.73 -8.20
CA LEU A 352 -17.34 -0.61 -8.08
C LEU A 352 -18.12 -1.48 -9.07
N SER A 353 -17.61 -1.60 -10.31
CA SER A 353 -18.35 -2.23 -11.42
C SER A 353 -18.31 -3.75 -11.40
N ALA A 354 -17.33 -4.37 -10.72
CA ALA A 354 -17.29 -5.82 -10.50
C ALA A 354 -16.26 -6.19 -9.42
N GLY A 355 -16.51 -7.27 -8.67
CA GLY A 355 -15.51 -7.89 -7.80
C GLY A 355 -15.29 -7.23 -6.45
N THR A 356 -14.04 -7.23 -6.00
CA THR A 356 -13.67 -6.95 -4.61
C THR A 356 -12.76 -5.73 -4.52
N LEU A 357 -13.00 -4.84 -3.53
CA LEU A 357 -12.07 -3.81 -3.09
C LEU A 357 -11.35 -4.28 -1.82
N THR A 358 -10.03 -4.32 -1.85
CA THR A 358 -9.22 -4.63 -0.67
C THR A 358 -8.72 -3.35 -0.02
N LEU A 359 -8.93 -3.21 1.28
CA LEU A 359 -8.39 -2.12 2.10
C LEU A 359 -7.32 -2.70 3.01
N ASP A 360 -6.07 -2.35 2.78
CA ASP A 360 -4.93 -2.88 3.53
C ASP A 360 -4.41 -1.84 4.52
N ALA A 361 -4.49 -2.15 5.81
CA ALA A 361 -4.04 -1.27 6.89
C ALA A 361 -2.53 -1.35 7.16
N PHE A 362 -1.80 -2.25 6.49
CA PHE A 362 -0.37 -2.47 6.74
C PHE A 362 0.00 -2.69 8.22
N GLY A 363 -0.92 -3.28 8.99
CA GLY A 363 -0.74 -3.54 10.43
C GLY A 363 -1.15 -2.37 11.35
N ASP A 364 -1.61 -1.23 10.81
CA ASP A 364 -2.12 -0.13 11.62
C ASP A 364 -3.65 -0.24 11.81
N SER A 365 -4.08 -0.66 12.99
CA SER A 365 -5.51 -0.75 13.32
C SER A 365 -6.25 0.60 13.38
N ASN A 366 -5.52 1.73 13.35
CA ASN A 366 -6.07 3.09 13.25
C ASN A 366 -6.04 3.64 11.81
N ALA A 367 -5.60 2.83 10.86
CA ALA A 367 -5.58 3.20 9.45
C ALA A 367 -6.97 3.67 9.00
N GLN A 368 -7.01 4.77 8.23
CA GLN A 368 -8.26 5.41 7.82
C GLN A 368 -8.31 5.58 6.31
N TRP A 369 -9.48 5.35 5.73
CA TRP A 369 -9.79 5.61 4.31
C TRP A 369 -10.94 6.61 4.21
N ILE A 370 -10.76 7.63 3.39
CA ILE A 370 -11.79 8.61 3.07
C ILE A 370 -11.98 8.63 1.55
N PHE A 371 -13.13 8.21 1.08
CA PHE A 371 -13.52 8.27 -0.33
C PHE A 371 -14.41 9.49 -0.54
N GLN A 372 -13.93 10.44 -1.34
CA GLN A 372 -14.63 11.68 -1.66
C GLN A 372 -15.10 11.66 -3.10
N MET A 373 -16.38 11.72 -3.34
CA MET A 373 -16.94 11.87 -4.68
C MET A 373 -17.84 13.09 -4.77
N ALA A 374 -17.74 13.82 -5.89
CA ALA A 374 -18.56 14.99 -6.14
C ALA A 374 -20.01 14.62 -6.51
N SER A 375 -20.25 13.40 -6.99
CA SER A 375 -21.55 12.90 -7.41
C SER A 375 -21.92 11.62 -6.66
N THR A 376 -22.22 10.53 -7.36
CA THR A 376 -22.78 9.29 -6.84
C THR A 376 -21.72 8.25 -6.48
N LEU A 377 -22.06 7.38 -5.53
CA LEU A 377 -21.45 6.07 -5.35
C LEU A 377 -22.35 5.00 -5.95
N ILE A 378 -21.79 4.16 -6.83
CA ILE A 378 -22.54 3.08 -7.47
C ILE A 378 -21.75 1.79 -7.35
N THR A 379 -22.34 0.75 -6.79
CA THR A 379 -21.76 -0.58 -6.83
C THR A 379 -22.60 -1.52 -7.65
N SER A 380 -21.95 -2.36 -8.43
CA SER A 380 -22.60 -3.47 -9.11
C SER A 380 -23.06 -4.55 -8.12
N PRO A 381 -23.94 -5.45 -8.54
CA PRO A 381 -24.26 -6.63 -7.76
C PRO A 381 -23.02 -7.46 -7.40
N TYR A 382 -23.10 -8.18 -6.26
CA TYR A 382 -22.04 -9.06 -5.74
C TYR A 382 -20.71 -8.36 -5.44
N THR A 383 -20.71 -7.04 -5.25
CA THR A 383 -19.53 -6.31 -4.78
C THR A 383 -19.15 -6.72 -3.36
N SER A 384 -17.87 -6.90 -3.10
CA SER A 384 -17.36 -7.29 -1.79
C SER A 384 -16.13 -6.48 -1.37
N PHE A 385 -15.78 -6.56 -0.09
CA PHE A 385 -14.63 -5.88 0.49
C PHE A 385 -13.78 -6.88 1.27
N ILE A 386 -12.46 -6.72 1.20
CA ILE A 386 -11.50 -7.39 2.07
C ILE A 386 -10.85 -6.33 2.97
N LEU A 387 -10.96 -6.53 4.27
CA LEU A 387 -10.25 -5.74 5.27
C LEU A 387 -8.98 -6.50 5.67
N ALA A 388 -7.84 -6.09 5.11
CA ALA A 388 -6.57 -6.77 5.28
C ALA A 388 -5.71 -6.10 6.36
N ASN A 389 -4.83 -6.90 6.99
CA ASN A 389 -3.76 -6.45 7.88
C ASN A 389 -4.19 -5.45 8.96
N GLY A 390 -5.36 -5.68 9.59
CA GLY A 390 -5.86 -4.84 10.69
C GLY A 390 -6.77 -3.69 10.26
N ALA A 391 -7.16 -3.59 8.99
CA ALA A 391 -8.17 -2.64 8.52
C ALA A 391 -9.50 -2.85 9.24
N GLN A 392 -10.17 -1.75 9.60
CA GLN A 392 -11.42 -1.80 10.36
C GLN A 392 -12.52 -1.00 9.65
N ALA A 393 -13.71 -1.59 9.55
CA ALA A 393 -14.87 -0.97 8.91
C ALA A 393 -15.21 0.43 9.48
N LYS A 394 -15.02 0.62 10.78
CA LYS A 394 -15.29 1.91 11.47
C LYS A 394 -14.41 3.06 10.95
N ASN A 395 -13.26 2.75 10.37
CA ASN A 395 -12.28 3.73 9.88
C ASN A 395 -12.41 3.99 8.38
N VAL A 396 -13.42 3.44 7.71
CA VAL A 396 -13.69 3.66 6.29
C VAL A 396 -14.86 4.63 6.13
N PHE A 397 -14.66 5.72 5.39
CA PHE A 397 -15.63 6.79 5.21
C PHE A 397 -15.88 7.08 3.73
N TRP A 398 -17.15 7.09 3.35
CA TRP A 398 -17.63 7.37 1.99
C TRP A 398 -18.40 8.68 1.98
N LYS A 399 -17.75 9.79 1.64
CA LYS A 399 -18.40 11.10 1.44
C LYS A 399 -18.98 11.15 0.03
N VAL A 400 -20.30 11.00 -0.06
CA VAL A 400 -21.03 10.92 -1.33
C VAL A 400 -21.70 12.25 -1.64
N GLY A 401 -21.33 12.87 -2.76
CA GLY A 401 -21.79 14.21 -3.13
C GLY A 401 -23.28 14.28 -3.50
N SER A 402 -23.91 13.15 -3.81
CA SER A 402 -25.35 13.04 -4.04
C SER A 402 -25.91 11.78 -3.41
N SER A 403 -26.15 10.70 -4.14
CA SER A 403 -26.74 9.46 -3.61
C SER A 403 -25.81 8.25 -3.77
N ALA A 404 -25.95 7.28 -2.89
CA ALA A 404 -25.29 5.99 -2.98
C ALA A 404 -26.29 4.91 -3.42
N THR A 405 -25.87 4.05 -4.35
CA THR A 405 -26.65 2.87 -4.78
C THR A 405 -25.75 1.66 -4.60
N ILE A 406 -26.11 0.79 -3.67
CA ILE A 406 -25.41 -0.46 -3.38
C ILE A 406 -26.14 -1.60 -4.08
N GLY A 407 -25.42 -2.30 -4.94
CA GLY A 407 -25.97 -3.41 -5.75
C GLY A 407 -26.50 -4.57 -4.90
N TYR A 408 -27.38 -5.36 -5.44
CA TYR A 408 -27.95 -6.52 -4.74
C TYR A 408 -26.85 -7.57 -4.45
N SER A 409 -27.06 -8.35 -3.37
CA SER A 409 -26.12 -9.37 -2.88
C SER A 409 -24.69 -8.86 -2.66
N SER A 410 -24.53 -7.57 -2.35
CA SER A 410 -23.24 -6.96 -2.06
C SER A 410 -22.95 -6.92 -0.56
N SER A 411 -21.70 -7.15 -0.18
CA SER A 411 -21.19 -6.94 1.17
C SER A 411 -20.44 -5.63 1.22
N PHE A 412 -21.05 -4.58 1.75
CA PHE A 412 -20.48 -3.23 1.81
C PHE A 412 -19.86 -2.93 3.17
N VAL A 413 -18.78 -2.14 3.17
CA VAL A 413 -17.99 -1.83 4.35
C VAL A 413 -17.81 -0.32 4.52
N GLY A 414 -18.00 0.17 5.75
CA GLY A 414 -17.68 1.54 6.14
C GLY A 414 -18.90 2.45 6.32
N ASN A 415 -18.61 3.71 6.64
CA ASN A 415 -19.61 4.72 6.98
C ASN A 415 -19.97 5.51 5.72
N ILE A 416 -21.15 5.31 5.18
CA ILE A 416 -21.65 6.07 4.02
C ILE A 416 -22.28 7.36 4.55
N ILE A 417 -21.75 8.51 4.13
CA ILE A 417 -22.26 9.83 4.49
C ILE A 417 -22.73 10.50 3.19
N ALA A 418 -23.99 10.32 2.85
CA ALA A 418 -24.56 10.78 1.60
C ALA A 418 -25.25 12.15 1.75
N TYR A 419 -25.02 13.05 0.80
CA TYR A 419 -25.73 14.33 0.75
C TYR A 419 -27.24 14.14 0.60
N ALA A 420 -27.65 13.23 -0.29
CA ALA A 420 -29.05 12.89 -0.53
C ALA A 420 -29.39 11.51 0.03
N SER A 421 -29.55 10.49 -0.79
CA SER A 421 -30.13 9.20 -0.38
C SER A 421 -29.14 8.04 -0.48
N ILE A 422 -29.43 6.96 0.25
CA ILE A 422 -28.72 5.68 0.17
C ILE A 422 -29.73 4.59 -0.15
N SER A 423 -29.49 3.82 -1.21
CA SER A 423 -30.33 2.70 -1.60
C SER A 423 -29.52 1.40 -1.61
N PHE A 424 -30.03 0.39 -0.94
CA PHE A 424 -29.45 -0.94 -0.88
C PHE A 424 -30.29 -1.91 -1.70
N GLY A 425 -29.64 -2.66 -2.57
CA GLY A 425 -30.26 -3.75 -3.30
C GLY A 425 -30.66 -4.91 -2.37
N HIS A 426 -31.43 -5.82 -2.91
CA HIS A 426 -31.88 -7.03 -2.22
C HIS A 426 -30.69 -7.88 -1.71
N THR A 427 -30.81 -8.52 -0.57
CA THR A 427 -29.79 -9.38 0.06
C THR A 427 -28.43 -8.71 0.26
N SER A 428 -28.39 -7.40 0.43
CA SER A 428 -27.13 -6.68 0.69
C SER A 428 -26.78 -6.69 2.19
N VAL A 429 -25.49 -6.68 2.48
CA VAL A 429 -24.96 -6.62 3.85
C VAL A 429 -24.18 -5.31 4.01
N LEU A 430 -24.45 -4.56 5.06
CA LEU A 430 -23.68 -3.39 5.47
C LEU A 430 -22.97 -3.65 6.79
N ASN A 431 -21.65 -3.75 6.77
CA ASN A 431 -20.83 -3.62 7.96
C ASN A 431 -20.35 -2.17 8.06
N GLY A 432 -21.14 -1.32 8.67
CA GLY A 432 -20.94 0.12 8.61
C GLY A 432 -22.13 0.92 9.10
N ARG A 433 -22.23 2.16 8.56
CA ARG A 433 -23.33 3.08 8.82
C ARG A 433 -23.86 3.66 7.51
N GLY A 434 -25.17 3.83 7.43
CA GLY A 434 -25.85 4.54 6.36
C GLY A 434 -26.44 5.86 6.86
N LEU A 435 -25.74 6.98 6.64
CA LEU A 435 -26.11 8.31 7.13
C LEU A 435 -26.50 9.21 5.93
N ALA A 436 -27.80 9.39 5.72
CA ALA A 436 -28.35 10.10 4.57
C ALA A 436 -28.98 11.46 4.92
N GLY A 437 -28.77 12.46 4.09
CA GLY A 437 -29.44 13.75 4.22
C GLY A 437 -30.91 13.74 3.81
N ALA A 438 -31.29 12.77 2.96
CA ALA A 438 -32.69 12.54 2.58
C ALA A 438 -33.15 11.15 3.01
N GLY A 439 -33.13 10.16 2.14
CA GLY A 439 -33.75 8.86 2.44
C GLY A 439 -32.76 7.70 2.52
N VAL A 440 -33.13 6.66 3.28
CA VAL A 440 -32.48 5.35 3.24
C VAL A 440 -33.50 4.31 2.79
N SER A 441 -33.15 3.45 1.84
CA SER A 441 -34.03 2.40 1.36
C SER A 441 -33.32 1.07 1.19
N PHE A 442 -34.03 -0.01 1.53
CA PHE A 442 -33.62 -1.40 1.30
C PHE A 442 -34.63 -2.11 0.43
N ALA A 443 -34.18 -2.92 -0.51
CA ALA A 443 -35.07 -3.73 -1.37
C ALA A 443 -35.53 -5.04 -0.70
N GLY A 444 -34.93 -5.43 0.43
CA GLY A 444 -35.31 -6.59 1.25
C GLY A 444 -34.17 -7.57 1.53
N ASP A 445 -34.39 -8.48 2.48
CA ASP A 445 -33.46 -9.53 2.90
C ASP A 445 -32.03 -9.03 3.17
N SER A 446 -31.91 -7.89 3.78
CA SER A 446 -30.60 -7.25 4.00
C SER A 446 -30.24 -7.27 5.49
N ASP A 447 -28.93 -7.23 5.75
CA ASP A 447 -28.38 -7.19 7.08
C ASP A 447 -27.52 -5.94 7.28
N VAL A 448 -27.68 -5.29 8.44
CA VAL A 448 -26.92 -4.11 8.83
C VAL A 448 -26.29 -4.36 10.20
N THR A 449 -24.97 -4.19 10.27
CA THR A 449 -24.22 -4.28 11.52
C THR A 449 -23.35 -3.03 11.68
N GLN A 450 -23.62 -2.26 12.72
CA GLN A 450 -22.78 -1.14 13.09
C GLN A 450 -21.44 -1.66 13.64
N PRO A 451 -20.29 -1.20 13.13
CA PRO A 451 -19.01 -1.63 13.69
C PRO A 451 -18.84 -1.12 15.13
N ALA A 452 -18.24 -1.93 15.99
CA ALA A 452 -17.88 -1.53 17.35
C ALA A 452 -16.97 -0.28 17.33
N LEU A 453 -17.16 0.62 18.32
CA LEU A 453 -16.42 1.87 18.45
C LEU A 453 -14.94 1.65 18.80
#